data_a74574a78c8fc6c176abbf5fff9e3c65
#
_entry.id   a74574a78c8fc6c176abbf5fff9e3c65
#
_cell.length_a   1.000
_cell.length_b   1.000
_cell.length_c   1.000
_cell.angle_alpha   90.00
_cell.angle_beta   90.00
_cell.angle_gamma   90.00
#
_symmetry.space_group_name_H-M   'P 1'
#
loop_
_entity.id
_entity.type
_entity.pdbx_description
1 polymer ?
#
loop_
_entity_poly.entity_id
_entity_poly.type
_entity_poly.pdbx_seq_one_letter_code
_entity_poly.pdbx_strand_id
1 'polypeptide(L)' 'MSNTTFTMIKPEAVEAGNTGAILNKIETSGFRIVAMKKVILSRERAGQFYEVHKERPFYSELVEYMSSGPIIAAILE' A
#
# COMPACT_ATOMS: atom_id res chain seq x y z
N MET A 1 16.01 -4.54 18.70
CA MET A 1 15.13 -3.49 18.21
C MET A 1 14.77 -3.77 16.77
N SER A 2 13.51 -3.62 16.45
CA SER A 2 13.01 -3.90 15.11
C SER A 2 13.23 -2.71 14.18
N ASN A 3 13.74 -2.97 12.98
CA ASN A 3 13.90 -1.98 11.92
C ASN A 3 12.83 -2.17 10.84
N THR A 4 11.62 -2.49 11.28
CA THR A 4 10.55 -2.74 10.34
C THR A 4 9.92 -1.45 9.84
N THR A 5 9.51 -1.47 8.59
CA THR A 5 8.75 -0.39 7.99
C THR A 5 7.60 -0.97 7.18
N PHE A 6 6.59 -0.16 6.95
CA PHE A 6 5.42 -0.56 6.19
C PHE A 6 5.45 0.08 4.81
N THR A 7 5.08 -0.69 3.79
CA THR A 7 4.92 -0.15 2.45
C THR A 7 3.65 -0.71 1.81
N MET A 8 3.20 -0.05 0.77
CA MET A 8 1.98 -0.42 0.08
C MET A 8 2.16 -0.20 -1.42
N ILE A 9 1.76 -1.20 -2.20
CA ILE A 9 1.72 -1.07 -3.65
C ILE A 9 0.29 -0.69 -4.01
N LYS A 10 0.14 0.45 -4.65
CA LYS A 10 -1.16 1.06 -4.95
C LYS A 10 -1.95 0.28 -5.99
N PRO A 11 -3.28 0.45 -6.02
CA PRO A 11 -4.12 -0.33 -6.95
C PRO A 11 -3.72 -0.20 -8.40
N GLU A 12 -3.33 0.98 -8.83
CA GLU A 12 -2.91 1.23 -10.20
C GLU A 12 -1.72 0.36 -10.60
N ALA A 13 -0.71 0.28 -9.72
CA ALA A 13 0.48 -0.50 -10.00
C ALA A 13 0.20 -2.01 -9.97
N VAL A 14 -0.68 -2.44 -9.07
CA VAL A 14 -1.08 -3.85 -8.99
C VAL A 14 -1.83 -4.24 -10.26
N GLU A 15 -2.77 -3.41 -10.69
CA GLU A 15 -3.56 -3.68 -11.89
C GLU A 15 -2.70 -3.68 -13.16
N ALA A 16 -1.70 -2.82 -13.20
CA ALA A 16 -0.78 -2.76 -14.35
C ALA A 16 0.19 -3.93 -14.40
N GLY A 17 0.17 -4.83 -13.41
CA GLY A 17 1.05 -5.99 -13.39
C GLY A 17 2.46 -5.69 -12.92
N ASN A 18 2.64 -4.58 -12.20
CA ASN A 18 3.97 -4.14 -11.75
C ASN A 18 4.35 -4.66 -10.37
N THR A 19 3.49 -5.46 -9.74
CA THR A 19 3.74 -5.96 -8.38
C THR A 19 5.08 -6.68 -8.26
N GLY A 20 5.35 -7.63 -9.16
CA GLY A 20 6.59 -8.39 -9.12
C GLY A 20 7.83 -7.55 -9.33
N ALA A 21 7.77 -6.59 -10.26
CA ALA A 21 8.88 -5.68 -10.51
C ALA A 21 9.18 -4.80 -9.31
N ILE A 22 8.14 -4.30 -8.65
CA ILE A 22 8.29 -3.46 -7.45
C ILE A 22 8.88 -4.27 -6.30
N LEU A 23 8.38 -5.49 -6.08
CA LEU A 23 8.90 -6.36 -5.02
C LEU A 23 10.36 -6.72 -5.28
N ASN A 24 10.71 -7.01 -6.54
CA ASN A 24 12.09 -7.29 -6.90
C ASN A 24 13.00 -6.10 -6.60
N LYS A 25 12.55 -4.90 -6.91
CA LYS A 25 13.31 -3.69 -6.64
C LYS A 25 13.52 -3.48 -5.13
N ILE A 26 12.49 -3.77 -4.35
CA ILE A 26 12.58 -3.70 -2.89
C ILE A 26 13.64 -4.66 -2.37
N GLU A 27 13.61 -5.90 -2.82
CA GLU A 27 14.57 -6.90 -2.38
C GLU A 27 16.00 -6.61 -2.83
N THR A 28 16.15 -6.17 -4.07
CA THR A 28 17.50 -5.83 -4.60
C THR A 28 18.06 -4.57 -3.95
N SER A 29 17.23 -3.75 -3.33
CA SER A 29 17.67 -2.57 -2.56
C SER A 29 18.10 -2.93 -1.13
N GLY A 30 18.06 -4.19 -0.77
CA GLY A 30 18.54 -4.65 0.53
C GLY A 30 17.45 -4.86 1.58
N PHE A 31 16.19 -4.64 1.26
CA PHE A 31 15.10 -4.91 2.18
C PHE A 31 14.68 -6.36 2.12
N ARG A 32 14.27 -6.87 3.26
CA ARG A 32 13.69 -8.20 3.35
C ARG A 32 12.18 -8.05 3.58
N ILE A 33 11.39 -8.78 2.79
CA ILE A 33 9.95 -8.78 2.97
C ILE A 33 9.59 -9.76 4.08
N VAL A 34 9.13 -9.24 5.20
CA VAL A 34 8.80 -10.05 6.39
C VAL A 34 7.41 -10.62 6.29
N ALA A 35 6.47 -9.82 5.80
CA ALA A 35 5.08 -10.22 5.64
C ALA A 35 4.48 -9.42 4.50
N MET A 36 3.50 -10.01 3.83
CA MET A 36 2.90 -9.37 2.68
C MET A 36 1.50 -9.95 2.48
N LYS A 37 0.60 -9.11 1.99
CA LYS A 37 -0.78 -9.50 1.84
C LYS A 37 -1.42 -8.68 0.72
N LYS A 38 -2.17 -9.35 -0.15
CA LYS A 38 -2.94 -8.69 -1.19
C LYS A 38 -4.38 -8.55 -0.71
N VAL A 39 -4.88 -7.34 -0.65
CA VAL A 39 -6.22 -7.05 -0.14
C VAL A 39 -6.92 -6.00 -0.98
N ILE A 40 -8.24 -5.97 -0.89
CA ILE A 40 -9.04 -4.87 -1.41
C ILE A 40 -9.57 -4.13 -0.21
N LEU A 41 -9.18 -2.86 -0.05
CA LEU A 41 -9.65 -2.05 1.05
C LEU A 41 -11.09 -1.59 0.78
N SER A 42 -11.95 -1.63 1.80
CA SER A 42 -13.23 -0.96 1.73
C SER A 42 -12.98 0.54 1.84
N ARG A 43 -13.96 1.35 1.44
CA ARG A 43 -13.85 2.80 1.60
C ARG A 43 -13.68 3.17 3.06
N GLU A 44 -14.36 2.47 3.95
CA GLU A 44 -14.24 2.69 5.38
C GLU A 44 -12.82 2.43 5.88
N ARG A 45 -12.22 1.32 5.47
CA ARG A 45 -10.85 0.98 5.87
C ARG A 45 -9.83 1.97 5.30
N ALA A 46 -9.99 2.34 4.03
CA ALA A 46 -9.12 3.33 3.42
C ALA A 46 -9.25 4.68 4.14
N GLY A 47 -10.47 5.06 4.51
CA GLY A 47 -10.71 6.28 5.26
C GLY A 47 -10.03 6.28 6.62
N GLN A 48 -10.08 5.16 7.32
CA GLN A 48 -9.40 5.02 8.61
C GLN A 48 -7.89 5.10 8.47
N PHE A 49 -7.35 4.48 7.43
CA PHE A 49 -5.92 4.50 7.18
C PHE A 49 -5.39 5.90 6.93
N TYR A 50 -6.16 6.71 6.21
CA TYR A 50 -5.77 8.07 5.86
C TYR A 50 -6.45 9.14 6.71
N GLU A 51 -6.94 8.77 7.89
CA GLU A 51 -7.69 9.66 8.76
C GLU A 51 -6.94 10.94 9.10
N VAL A 52 -5.61 10.89 9.18
CA VAL A 52 -4.80 12.08 9.45
C VAL A 52 -4.95 13.15 8.37
N HIS A 53 -5.46 12.77 7.20
CA HIS A 53 -5.67 13.68 6.08
C HIS A 53 -7.13 14.03 5.85
N LYS A 54 -8.04 13.67 6.78
CA LYS A 54 -9.47 13.80 6.54
C LYS A 54 -9.96 15.22 6.26
N GLU A 55 -9.21 16.23 6.69
CA GLU A 55 -9.56 17.62 6.44
C GLU A 55 -8.88 18.21 5.20
N ARG A 56 -8.10 17.40 4.51
CA ARG A 56 -7.44 17.85 3.28
C ARG A 56 -8.40 17.73 2.09
N PRO A 57 -8.29 18.65 1.12
CA PRO A 57 -9.17 18.60 -0.05
C PRO A 57 -9.08 17.29 -0.85
N PHE A 58 -7.92 16.64 -0.83
CA PHE A 58 -7.68 15.41 -1.59
C PHE A 58 -8.16 14.15 -0.87
N TYR A 59 -8.65 14.25 0.37
CA TYR A 59 -8.97 13.07 1.20
C TYR A 59 -9.98 12.14 0.52
N SER A 60 -11.07 12.70 0.01
CA SER A 60 -12.13 11.92 -0.61
C SER A 60 -11.63 11.16 -1.84
N GLU A 61 -10.83 11.82 -2.68
CA GLU A 61 -10.25 11.20 -3.86
C GLU A 61 -9.26 10.11 -3.50
N LEU A 62 -8.45 10.35 -2.46
CA LEU A 62 -7.47 9.37 -1.98
C LEU A 62 -8.17 8.10 -1.47
N VAL A 63 -9.21 8.26 -0.67
CA VAL A 63 -9.99 7.13 -0.15
C VAL A 63 -10.59 6.33 -1.29
N GLU A 64 -11.17 7.01 -2.25
CA GLU A 64 -11.77 6.35 -3.41
C GLU A 64 -10.72 5.61 -4.24
N TYR A 65 -9.59 6.25 -4.47
CA TYR A 65 -8.49 5.66 -5.23
C TYR A 65 -7.95 4.40 -4.54
N MET A 66 -7.67 4.49 -3.23
CA MET A 66 -7.08 3.37 -2.48
C MET A 66 -8.05 2.21 -2.26
N SER A 67 -9.35 2.44 -2.43
CA SER A 67 -10.36 1.39 -2.34
C SER A 67 -10.84 0.91 -3.72
N SER A 68 -10.24 1.39 -4.80
CA SER A 68 -10.70 1.10 -6.16
C SER A 68 -10.28 -0.27 -6.69
N GLY A 69 -9.32 -0.92 -6.04
CA GLY A 69 -8.83 -2.22 -6.48
C GLY A 69 -7.86 -2.83 -5.50
N PRO A 70 -7.29 -3.99 -5.83
CA PRO A 70 -6.35 -4.67 -4.93
C PRO A 70 -5.09 -3.85 -4.69
N ILE A 71 -4.59 -3.93 -3.46
CA ILE A 71 -3.29 -3.37 -3.09
C ILE A 71 -2.44 -4.50 -2.50
N ILE A 72 -1.14 -4.27 -2.46
CA ILE A 72 -0.23 -5.15 -1.71
C ILE A 72 0.27 -4.36 -0.52
N ALA A 73 0.00 -4.87 0.68
CA ALA A 73 0.54 -4.31 1.91
C ALA A 73 1.70 -5.19 2.36
N ALA A 74 2.82 -4.58 2.69
CA ALA A 74 4.01 -5.34 3.07
C ALA A 74 4.73 -4.71 4.24
N ILE A 75 5.34 -5.58 5.06
CA ILE A 75 6.22 -5.17 6.14
C ILE A 75 7.63 -5.55 5.72
N LEU A 76 8.51 -4.57 5.74
CA LEU A 76 9.89 -4.70 5.30
C LEU A 76 10.84 -4.60 6.50
N GLU A 77 11.98 -5.25 6.36
CA GLU A 77 13.02 -5.19 7.39
C GLU A 77 14.37 -4.87 6.79
#